data_9e671f6362886ba65bb59b4d84bb1e21
#
_entry.id   9e671f6362886ba65bb59b4d84bb1e21
#
_cell.length_a   1.000
_cell.length_b   1.000
_cell.length_c   1.000
_cell.angle_alpha   90.00
_cell.angle_beta   90.00
_cell.angle_gamma   90.00
#
_symmetry.space_group_name_H-M   'P 1'
#
loop_
_entity.id
_entity.type
_entity.pdbx_description
1 polymer ?
#
loop_
_entity_poly.entity_id
_entity_poly.type
_entity_poly.pdbx_seq_one_letter_code
_entity_poly.pdbx_strand_id
1 'polypeptide(L)'
;MSDALFIGHTYIDVTVLADEWPTGDEKSVARDYAVSFGGNAVTAAFACARLGSPPDLICSLAPDWLGHMYTDMAAAHGVTLHARHVRRSSLSFIMPNHGKRAIVRARDADYLNDFPRLDISGYRALHLDGHQPDAALHYARA
;
A
#
# COMPACT_ATOMS: atom_id res chain seq x y z
N MET A 1 -12.97 6.14 17.40
CA MET A 1 -11.72 5.45 17.77
C MET A 1 -11.68 4.20 16.91
N SER A 2 -10.59 3.92 16.23
CA SER A 2 -10.48 2.75 15.35
C SER A 2 -10.36 1.47 16.18
N ASP A 3 -11.04 0.40 15.73
CA ASP A 3 -10.97 -0.91 16.39
C ASP A 3 -9.81 -1.77 15.90
N ALA A 4 -9.16 -1.40 14.79
CA ALA A 4 -8.12 -2.21 14.16
C ALA A 4 -6.92 -1.37 13.71
N LEU A 5 -5.72 -1.89 13.98
CA LEU A 5 -4.46 -1.35 13.50
C LEU A 5 -3.86 -2.31 12.47
N PHE A 6 -3.52 -1.77 11.30
CA PHE A 6 -2.83 -2.49 10.23
C PHE A 6 -1.41 -1.97 10.10
N ILE A 7 -0.44 -2.86 9.84
CA ILE A 7 0.97 -2.49 9.68
C ILE A 7 1.52 -3.17 8.45
N GLY A 8 1.98 -2.37 7.48
CA GLY A 8 2.55 -2.93 6.27
C GLY A 8 3.15 -1.91 5.30
N HIS A 9 3.55 -2.43 4.15
CA HIS A 9 4.18 -1.65 3.10
C HIS A 9 3.16 -1.23 2.04
N THR A 10 3.24 0.03 1.61
CA THR A 10 2.37 0.59 0.57
C THR A 10 2.99 0.43 -0.80
N TYR A 11 2.19 0.00 -1.77
CA TYR A 11 2.50 0.04 -3.19
C TYR A 11 1.44 0.83 -3.93
N ILE A 12 1.87 1.59 -4.93
CA ILE A 12 0.98 2.12 -5.95
C ILE A 12 1.06 1.14 -7.12
N ASP A 13 -0.08 0.54 -7.46
CA ASP A 13 -0.18 -0.46 -8.51
C ASP A 13 -0.78 0.18 -9.75
N VAL A 14 0.00 0.21 -10.84
CA VAL A 14 -0.45 0.65 -12.16
C VAL A 14 -0.69 -0.60 -13.01
N THR A 15 -1.95 -0.89 -13.28
CA THR A 15 -2.35 -1.99 -14.17
C THR A 15 -2.68 -1.45 -15.54
N VAL A 16 -2.09 -2.03 -16.59
CA VAL A 16 -2.34 -1.64 -17.97
C VAL A 16 -2.85 -2.84 -18.75
N LEU A 17 -3.98 -2.67 -19.43
CA LEU A 17 -4.59 -3.70 -20.28
C LEU A 17 -4.25 -3.42 -21.74
N ALA A 18 -3.32 -4.17 -22.30
CA ALA A 18 -2.99 -4.17 -23.71
C ALA A 18 -3.22 -5.56 -24.31
N ASP A 19 -3.67 -5.62 -25.54
CA ASP A 19 -3.86 -6.89 -26.25
C ASP A 19 -2.52 -7.50 -26.67
N GLU A 20 -1.57 -6.62 -27.02
CA GLU A 20 -0.19 -7.00 -27.33
C GLU A 20 0.80 -6.13 -26.58
N TRP A 21 1.84 -6.75 -26.06
CA TRP A 21 2.91 -6.06 -25.35
C TRP A 21 4.12 -5.85 -26.27
N PRO A 22 4.72 -4.66 -26.27
CA PRO A 22 5.88 -4.41 -27.09
C PRO A 22 7.05 -5.32 -26.69
N THR A 23 7.71 -5.89 -27.68
CA THR A 23 8.85 -6.81 -27.48
C THR A 23 10.20 -6.17 -27.82
N GLY A 24 10.19 -4.98 -28.37
CA GLY A 24 11.37 -4.22 -28.77
C GLY A 24 11.12 -2.71 -28.73
N ASP A 25 11.71 -1.97 -29.65
CA ASP A 25 11.49 -0.51 -29.80
C ASP A 25 10.16 -0.23 -30.51
N GLU A 26 9.08 -0.57 -29.85
CA GLU A 26 7.72 -0.53 -30.35
C GLU A 26 6.81 0.22 -29.38
N LYS A 27 5.66 0.64 -29.87
CA LYS A 27 4.59 1.23 -29.05
C LYS A 27 3.33 0.39 -29.20
N SER A 28 2.76 0.01 -28.05
CA SER A 28 1.41 -0.57 -28.01
C SER A 28 0.43 0.41 -27.39
N VAL A 29 -0.80 0.39 -27.86
CA VAL A 29 -1.88 1.20 -27.30
C VAL A 29 -2.67 0.31 -26.34
N ALA A 30 -2.69 0.68 -25.08
CA ALA A 30 -3.52 0.01 -24.11
C ALA A 30 -4.99 0.39 -24.33
N ARG A 31 -5.90 -0.57 -24.18
CA ARG A 31 -7.34 -0.32 -24.22
C ARG A 31 -7.90 0.23 -22.90
N ASP A 32 -7.17 0.01 -21.78
CA ASP A 32 -7.57 0.49 -20.46
C ASP A 32 -6.40 0.48 -19.49
N TYR A 33 -6.52 1.24 -18.41
CA TYR A 33 -5.59 1.21 -17.29
C TYR A 33 -6.32 1.47 -15.96
N ALA A 34 -5.71 1.03 -14.88
CA ALA A 34 -6.17 1.34 -13.52
C ALA A 34 -4.98 1.70 -12.63
N VAL A 35 -5.19 2.65 -11.73
CA VAL A 35 -4.28 2.93 -10.62
C VAL A 35 -4.97 2.53 -9.33
N SER A 36 -4.31 1.71 -8.55
CA SER A 36 -4.82 1.21 -7.27
C SER A 36 -3.71 1.20 -6.22
N PHE A 37 -4.08 0.90 -5.00
CA PHE A 37 -3.14 0.86 -3.88
C PHE A 37 -3.03 -0.58 -3.38
N GLY A 38 -1.80 -1.07 -3.36
CA GLY A 38 -1.47 -2.44 -2.99
C GLY A 38 -0.62 -2.52 -1.73
N GLY A 39 -0.29 -3.74 -1.40
CA GLY A 39 0.28 -4.15 -0.13
C GLY A 39 -0.76 -4.91 0.70
N ASN A 40 -0.37 -6.00 1.34
CA ASN A 40 -1.34 -6.87 2.00
C ASN A 40 -2.09 -6.15 3.13
N ALA A 41 -1.38 -5.44 4.01
CA ALA A 41 -2.00 -4.65 5.07
C ALA A 41 -2.82 -3.49 4.53
N VAL A 42 -2.36 -2.82 3.47
CA VAL A 42 -3.07 -1.73 2.80
C VAL A 42 -4.41 -2.22 2.25
N THR A 43 -4.39 -3.29 1.46
CA THR A 43 -5.62 -3.87 0.89
C THR A 43 -6.60 -4.29 1.97
N ALA A 44 -6.11 -4.90 3.06
CA ALA A 44 -6.93 -5.30 4.19
C ALA A 44 -7.52 -4.10 4.94
N ALA A 45 -6.75 -3.03 5.15
CA ALA A 45 -7.21 -1.80 5.80
C ALA A 45 -8.33 -1.12 4.99
N PHE A 46 -8.14 -0.97 3.68
CA PHE A 46 -9.18 -0.39 2.82
C PHE A 46 -10.45 -1.27 2.73
N ALA A 47 -10.28 -2.59 2.73
CA ALA A 47 -11.42 -3.50 2.80
C ALA A 47 -12.18 -3.34 4.13
N CYS A 48 -11.47 -3.22 5.24
CA CYS A 48 -12.05 -2.95 6.57
C CYS A 48 -12.85 -1.65 6.58
N ALA A 49 -12.28 -0.57 6.03
CA ALA A 49 -12.97 0.72 5.90
C ALA A 49 -14.26 0.61 5.07
N ARG A 50 -14.22 -0.09 3.94
CA ARG A 50 -15.39 -0.32 3.07
C ARG A 50 -16.49 -1.15 3.74
N LEU A 51 -16.14 -1.98 4.71
CA LEU A 51 -17.08 -2.75 5.52
C LEU A 51 -17.66 -1.92 6.70
N GLY A 52 -17.35 -0.63 6.77
CA GLY A 52 -17.88 0.27 7.79
C GLY A 52 -17.10 0.33 9.09
N SER A 53 -15.89 -0.22 9.12
CA SER A 53 -14.98 -0.17 10.28
C SER A 53 -13.66 0.51 9.90
N PRO A 54 -13.60 1.86 9.88
CA PRO A 54 -12.41 2.61 9.48
C PRO A 54 -11.21 2.28 10.37
N PRO A 55 -10.09 1.81 9.81
CA PRO A 55 -8.92 1.41 10.58
C PRO A 55 -7.87 2.51 10.68
N ASP A 56 -6.91 2.29 11.58
CA ASP A 56 -5.61 2.94 11.54
C ASP A 56 -4.61 2.08 10.75
N LEU A 57 -3.71 2.71 10.02
CA LEU A 57 -2.72 2.04 9.19
C LEU A 57 -1.33 2.68 9.35
N ILE A 58 -0.38 1.92 9.90
CA ILE A 58 1.03 2.25 9.81
C ILE A 58 1.52 1.78 8.45
N CYS A 59 1.92 2.72 7.59
CA CYS A 59 2.30 2.46 6.21
C CYS A 59 3.61 3.13 5.83
N SER A 60 4.28 2.60 4.80
CA SER A 60 5.40 3.29 4.16
C SER A 60 4.87 4.38 3.24
N LEU A 61 5.36 5.60 3.39
CA LEU A 61 4.89 6.76 2.63
C LEU A 61 6.05 7.67 2.26
N ALA A 62 6.11 8.10 0.99
CA ALA A 62 7.07 9.10 0.54
C ALA A 62 6.42 10.47 0.37
N PRO A 63 7.16 11.57 0.54
CA PRO A 63 6.67 12.93 0.28
C PRO A 63 6.76 13.28 -1.21
N ASP A 64 6.25 12.39 -2.06
CA ASP A 64 6.19 12.56 -3.51
C ASP A 64 4.73 12.58 -4.02
N TRP A 65 4.55 12.83 -5.30
CA TRP A 65 3.21 12.90 -5.91
C TRP A 65 2.37 11.64 -5.68
N LEU A 66 3.00 10.47 -5.72
CA LEU A 66 2.32 9.19 -5.50
C LEU A 66 1.91 9.04 -4.04
N GLY A 67 2.76 9.50 -3.11
CA GLY A 67 2.45 9.53 -1.68
C GLY A 67 1.29 10.48 -1.36
N HIS A 68 1.23 11.66 -2.00
CA HIS A 68 0.10 12.58 -1.87
C HIS A 68 -1.20 11.96 -2.38
N MET A 69 -1.18 11.36 -3.57
CA MET A 69 -2.34 10.65 -4.12
C MET A 69 -2.84 9.55 -3.17
N TYR A 70 -1.92 8.82 -2.56
CA TYR A 70 -2.27 7.79 -1.58
C TYR A 70 -2.92 8.37 -0.33
N THR A 71 -2.39 9.49 0.19
CA THR A 71 -2.94 10.19 1.37
C THR A 71 -4.38 10.65 1.10
N ASP A 72 -4.62 11.24 -0.06
CA ASP A 72 -5.96 11.71 -0.45
C ASP A 72 -6.96 10.54 -0.55
N MET A 73 -6.51 9.42 -1.12
CA MET A 73 -7.31 8.21 -1.21
C MET A 73 -7.65 7.64 0.17
N ALA A 74 -6.68 7.56 1.06
CA ALA A 74 -6.89 7.07 2.41
C ALA A 74 -7.91 7.94 3.17
N ALA A 75 -7.78 9.25 3.08
CA ALA A 75 -8.72 10.20 3.67
C ALA A 75 -10.14 10.03 3.10
N ALA A 76 -10.28 9.87 1.79
CA ALA A 76 -11.57 9.65 1.13
C ALA A 76 -12.27 8.35 1.59
N HIS A 77 -11.51 7.36 2.07
CA HIS A 77 -12.05 6.09 2.58
C HIS A 77 -12.09 6.01 4.11
N GLY A 78 -11.74 7.08 4.82
CA GLY A 78 -11.73 7.11 6.28
C GLY A 78 -10.61 6.28 6.93
N VAL A 79 -9.55 5.97 6.19
CA VAL A 79 -8.36 5.28 6.73
C VAL A 79 -7.43 6.31 7.35
N THR A 80 -7.11 6.15 8.63
CA THR A 80 -6.16 7.04 9.32
C THR A 80 -4.73 6.53 9.10
N LEU A 81 -3.89 7.36 8.46
CA LEU A 81 -2.51 7.00 8.16
C LEU A 81 -1.54 7.45 9.26
N HIS A 82 -0.65 6.54 9.62
CA HIS A 82 0.52 6.80 10.46
C HIS A 82 1.77 6.50 9.62
N ALA A 83 2.34 7.55 9.02
CA ALA A 83 3.37 7.39 8.02
C ALA A 83 4.73 7.02 8.62
N ARG A 84 5.34 5.96 8.10
CA ARG A 84 6.77 5.71 8.19
C ARG A 84 7.41 6.10 6.87
N HIS A 85 8.21 7.16 6.88
CA HIS A 85 8.69 7.76 5.64
C HIS A 85 9.78 6.93 4.96
N VAL A 86 9.66 6.83 3.64
CA VAL A 86 10.65 6.32 2.69
C VAL A 86 11.04 7.43 1.72
N ARG A 87 12.13 7.26 0.94
CA ARG A 87 12.61 8.31 0.04
C ARG A 87 11.72 8.52 -1.16
N ARG A 88 11.13 7.42 -1.68
CA ARG A 88 10.20 7.44 -2.82
C ARG A 88 9.12 6.39 -2.64
N SER A 89 7.97 6.64 -3.22
CA SER A 89 6.87 5.67 -3.22
C SER A 89 7.24 4.39 -3.96
N SER A 90 6.81 3.26 -3.41
CA SER A 90 6.96 1.97 -4.08
C SER A 90 5.87 1.81 -5.15
N LEU A 91 6.27 1.36 -6.33
CA LEU A 91 5.43 1.24 -7.51
C LEU A 91 5.45 -0.18 -8.04
N SER A 92 4.29 -0.72 -8.40
CA SER A 92 4.17 -1.93 -9.20
C SER A 92 3.55 -1.61 -10.55
N PHE A 93 4.17 -2.05 -11.61
CA PHE A 93 3.58 -2.08 -12.93
C PHE A 93 3.06 -3.48 -13.22
N ILE A 94 1.76 -3.60 -13.46
CA ILE A 94 1.07 -4.89 -13.59
C ILE A 94 0.56 -5.07 -15.01
N MET A 95 0.93 -6.17 -15.60
CA MET A 95 0.59 -6.56 -16.97
C MET A 95 -0.22 -7.85 -16.94
N PRO A 96 -1.56 -7.78 -16.97
CA PRO A 96 -2.39 -8.97 -17.13
C PRO A 96 -2.20 -9.59 -18.51
N ASN A 97 -2.11 -10.93 -18.57
CA ASN A 97 -1.96 -11.65 -19.81
C ASN A 97 -2.58 -13.06 -19.68
N HIS A 98 -3.68 -13.35 -20.38
CA HIS A 98 -4.34 -14.65 -20.46
C HIS A 98 -4.52 -15.36 -19.09
N GLY A 99 -5.11 -14.66 -18.12
CA GLY A 99 -5.34 -15.19 -16.76
C GLY A 99 -4.10 -15.23 -15.85
N LYS A 100 -2.94 -14.82 -16.36
CA LYS A 100 -1.70 -14.61 -15.61
C LYS A 100 -1.41 -13.11 -15.49
N ARG A 101 -0.43 -12.75 -14.69
CA ARG A 101 0.06 -11.38 -14.59
C ARG A 101 1.58 -11.37 -14.49
N ALA A 102 2.22 -10.49 -15.25
CA ALA A 102 3.59 -10.09 -15.02
C ALA A 102 3.60 -8.82 -14.16
N ILE A 103 4.53 -8.72 -13.24
CA ILE A 103 4.67 -7.57 -12.35
C ILE A 103 6.11 -7.12 -12.36
N VAL A 104 6.32 -5.85 -12.69
CA VAL A 104 7.59 -5.16 -12.48
C VAL A 104 7.43 -4.22 -11.31
N ARG A 105 8.27 -4.36 -10.30
CA ARG A 105 8.12 -3.63 -9.03
C ARG A 105 9.38 -2.86 -8.69
N ALA A 106 9.22 -1.57 -8.39
CA ALA A 106 10.22 -0.76 -7.70
C ALA A 106 9.79 -0.61 -6.24
N ARG A 107 10.60 -1.10 -5.33
CA ARG A 107 10.35 -1.02 -3.89
C ARG A 107 11.44 -0.18 -3.24
N ASP A 108 11.02 0.79 -2.44
CA ASP A 108 11.88 1.46 -1.49
C ASP A 108 11.52 0.99 -0.07
N ALA A 109 12.47 0.37 0.60
CA ALA A 109 12.33 -0.09 1.98
C ALA A 109 13.36 0.56 2.91
N ASP A 110 14.06 1.60 2.42
CA ASP A 110 14.97 2.41 3.22
C ASP A 110 14.16 3.44 4.01
N TYR A 111 13.77 3.04 5.21
CA TYR A 111 13.04 3.94 6.09
C TYR A 111 13.91 5.11 6.55
N LEU A 112 13.38 6.32 6.43
CA LEU A 112 14.03 7.57 6.83
C LEU A 112 13.86 7.88 8.33
N ASN A 113 12.89 7.23 8.96
CA ASN A 113 12.54 7.40 10.36
C ASN A 113 12.17 6.06 11.01
N ASP A 114 12.10 6.07 12.33
CA ASP A 114 11.53 4.95 13.09
C ASP A 114 10.01 4.82 12.79
N PHE A 115 9.43 3.67 13.09
CA PHE A 115 7.98 3.52 12.94
C PHE A 115 7.22 4.32 14.00
N PRO A 116 6.00 4.82 13.69
CA PRO A 116 5.16 5.51 14.65
C PRO A 116 4.86 4.66 15.88
N ARG A 117 4.91 5.26 17.06
CA ARG A 117 4.61 4.61 18.33
C ARG A 117 3.20 5.00 18.77
N LEU A 118 2.26 4.09 18.66
CA LEU A 118 0.87 4.28 19.03
C LEU A 118 0.56 3.53 20.32
N ASP A 119 -0.31 4.09 21.13
CA ASP A 119 -0.94 3.31 22.22
C ASP A 119 -1.96 2.34 21.60
N ILE A 120 -1.70 1.05 21.77
CA ILE A 120 -2.54 0.01 21.18
C ILE A 120 -3.60 -0.54 22.13
N SER A 121 -3.70 -0.04 23.35
CA SER A 121 -4.64 -0.53 24.37
C SER A 121 -6.12 -0.43 23.94
N GLY A 122 -6.43 0.45 23.00
CA GLY A 122 -7.78 0.64 22.45
C GLY A 122 -8.11 -0.21 21.24
N TYR A 123 -7.14 -0.88 20.61
CA TYR A 123 -7.40 -1.70 19.43
C TYR A 123 -7.83 -3.12 19.82
N ARG A 124 -8.79 -3.64 19.07
CA ARG A 124 -9.31 -5.00 19.22
C ARG A 124 -8.64 -6.00 18.28
N ALA A 125 -8.01 -5.50 17.21
CA ALA A 125 -7.34 -6.31 16.21
C ALA A 125 -6.05 -5.66 15.72
N LEU A 126 -5.06 -6.50 15.46
CA LEU A 126 -3.78 -6.12 14.87
C LEU A 126 -3.53 -6.98 13.63
N HIS A 127 -3.22 -6.34 12.50
CA HIS A 127 -2.87 -7.02 11.26
C HIS A 127 -1.44 -6.66 10.84
N LEU A 128 -0.62 -7.67 10.59
CA LEU A 128 0.79 -7.53 10.22
C LEU A 128 1.04 -8.22 8.89
N ASP A 129 1.60 -7.53 7.89
CA ASP A 129 1.92 -8.14 6.59
C ASP A 129 3.38 -8.61 6.45
N GLY A 130 4.18 -8.41 7.49
CA GLY A 130 5.59 -8.84 7.55
C GLY A 130 6.58 -7.92 6.81
N HIS A 131 6.12 -6.82 6.21
CA HIS A 131 7.00 -5.90 5.47
C HIS A 131 7.66 -4.83 6.35
N GLN A 132 7.25 -4.71 7.60
CA GLN A 132 7.86 -3.87 8.63
C GLN A 132 8.15 -4.72 9.87
N PRO A 133 9.18 -5.59 9.83
CA PRO A 133 9.40 -6.59 10.87
C PRO A 133 9.70 -6.00 12.26
N ASP A 134 10.36 -4.85 12.32
CA ASP A 134 10.65 -4.12 13.55
C ASP A 134 9.38 -3.59 14.23
N ALA A 135 8.50 -2.93 13.46
CA ALA A 135 7.20 -2.48 13.93
C ALA A 135 6.31 -3.67 14.31
N ALA A 136 6.26 -4.70 13.44
CA ALA A 136 5.49 -5.90 13.69
C ALA A 136 5.89 -6.59 14.99
N LEU A 137 7.19 -6.75 15.25
CA LEU A 137 7.71 -7.37 16.46
C LEU A 137 7.40 -6.53 17.71
N HIS A 138 7.49 -5.19 17.60
CA HIS A 138 7.14 -4.30 18.69
C HIS A 138 5.68 -4.45 19.10
N TYR A 139 4.77 -4.32 18.16
CA TYR A 139 3.33 -4.36 18.43
C TYR A 139 2.80 -5.76 18.75
N ALA A 140 3.44 -6.83 18.27
CA ALA A 140 3.05 -8.19 18.63
C ALA A 140 3.43 -8.58 20.06
N ARG A 141 4.29 -7.78 20.73
CA ARG A 141 4.72 -8.02 22.11
C ARG A 141 4.05 -7.10 23.13
N ALA A 142 3.39 -6.06 22.67
CA ALA A 142 2.68 -5.10 23.49
C ALA A 142 1.27 -5.59 23.85
#